data_addffdd090e4e0ae888e92f155e7d3ea
#
_entry.id   addffdd090e4e0ae888e92f155e7d3ea
#
_cell.length_a   1.000
_cell.length_b   1.000
_cell.length_c   1.000
_cell.angle_alpha   90.00
_cell.angle_beta   90.00
_cell.angle_gamma   90.00
#
_symmetry.space_group_name_H-M   'P 1'
#
loop_
_entity.id
_entity.type
_entity.pdbx_description
1 polymer ?
#
loop_
_entity_poly.entity_id
_entity_poly.type
_entity_poly.pdbx_seq_one_letter_code
_entity_poly.pdbx_strand_id
1 'polypeptide(L)'
;MNECVLCEGLKNNREIFNRPLYETDNFVIFPDRLPMADFHILIVSKKHYINIWDILNVGLELELEKIIQHVNNRLISHGYKNIVLFEHGKAHKSETNGGKSVEHFHVHIVAEVPLLMQTLKKSHSEIIVYNSFDEMKKAQGVLIDYLYVRDLSSSVMSVFTMENGIASQYIRLLLYSQMSKTLAEKLQITGEYGFDWKTHDKVITPNIVDFYKKIII
;
A
#
# COMPACT_ATOMS: atom_id res chain seq x y z
N MET A 1 -8.57 -23.28 8.11
CA MET A 1 -7.87 -22.22 7.32
C MET A 1 -8.66 -20.94 7.54
N ASN A 2 -8.02 -19.91 8.06
CA ASN A 2 -8.67 -18.60 8.18
C ASN A 2 -8.92 -18.08 6.76
N GLU A 3 -10.18 -17.76 6.43
CA GLU A 3 -10.52 -17.16 5.15
C GLU A 3 -9.84 -15.80 5.01
N CYS A 4 -9.33 -15.50 3.80
CA CYS A 4 -8.66 -14.25 3.52
C CYS A 4 -9.64 -13.07 3.64
N VAL A 5 -9.34 -12.11 4.50
CA VAL A 5 -10.20 -10.94 4.78
C VAL A 5 -10.54 -10.14 3.52
N LEU A 6 -9.57 -9.99 2.59
CA LEU A 6 -9.81 -9.26 1.32
C LEU A 6 -10.70 -10.08 0.38
N CYS A 7 -10.47 -11.39 0.26
CA CYS A 7 -11.36 -12.26 -0.53
C CYS A 7 -12.79 -12.22 -0.02
N GLU A 8 -12.97 -12.31 1.30
CA GLU A 8 -14.29 -12.23 1.94
C GLU A 8 -14.93 -10.85 1.76
N GLY A 9 -14.15 -9.79 1.92
CA GLY A 9 -14.62 -8.42 1.69
C GLY A 9 -15.12 -8.21 0.26
N LEU A 10 -14.33 -8.66 -0.73
CA LEU A 10 -14.68 -8.57 -2.16
C LEU A 10 -15.93 -9.38 -2.52
N LYS A 11 -16.08 -10.61 -1.98
CA LYS A 11 -17.26 -11.46 -2.24
C LYS A 11 -18.53 -10.91 -1.62
N ASN A 12 -18.44 -10.43 -0.38
CA ASN A 12 -19.62 -10.12 0.44
C ASN A 12 -19.94 -8.63 0.44
N ASN A 13 -19.22 -7.81 -0.36
CA ASN A 13 -19.43 -6.37 -0.43
C ASN A 13 -19.50 -5.72 0.97
N ARG A 14 -18.56 -6.09 1.86
CA ARG A 14 -18.59 -5.57 3.24
C ARG A 14 -17.95 -4.18 3.34
N GLU A 15 -18.64 -3.25 3.98
CA GLU A 15 -18.15 -1.90 4.35
C GLU A 15 -17.43 -1.15 3.22
N ILE A 16 -16.11 -0.97 3.32
CA ILE A 16 -15.32 -0.22 2.33
C ILE A 16 -15.31 -0.87 0.95
N PHE A 17 -15.47 -2.21 0.89
CA PHE A 17 -15.54 -2.96 -0.37
C PHE A 17 -16.83 -2.72 -1.15
N ASN A 18 -17.84 -2.09 -0.53
CA ASN A 18 -19.04 -1.62 -1.21
C ASN A 18 -18.84 -0.30 -1.97
N ARG A 19 -17.68 0.32 -1.83
CA ARG A 19 -17.43 1.67 -2.37
C ARG A 19 -16.11 1.74 -3.13
N PRO A 20 -15.95 0.92 -4.18
CA PRO A 20 -14.76 1.01 -5.00
C PRO A 20 -14.69 2.40 -5.64
N LEU A 21 -13.47 2.95 -5.69
CA LEU A 21 -13.19 4.20 -6.38
C LEU A 21 -13.08 3.95 -7.88
N TYR A 22 -12.47 2.83 -8.27
CA TYR A 22 -12.24 2.43 -9.64
C TYR A 22 -12.04 0.92 -9.74
N GLU A 23 -12.38 0.33 -10.88
CA GLU A 23 -12.20 -1.11 -11.13
C GLU A 23 -11.69 -1.36 -12.54
N THR A 24 -10.91 -2.43 -12.67
CA THR A 24 -10.52 -3.04 -13.95
C THR A 24 -10.89 -4.52 -13.94
N ASP A 25 -10.46 -5.29 -14.94
CA ASP A 25 -10.77 -6.71 -15.00
C ASP A 25 -10.18 -7.47 -13.80
N ASN A 26 -8.94 -7.16 -13.42
CA ASN A 26 -8.20 -7.90 -12.39
C ASN A 26 -7.97 -7.14 -11.08
N PHE A 27 -8.18 -5.82 -11.04
CA PHE A 27 -7.91 -5.01 -9.87
C PHE A 27 -9.11 -4.15 -9.47
N VAL A 28 -9.12 -3.75 -8.22
CA VAL A 28 -10.07 -2.80 -7.68
C VAL A 28 -9.36 -1.82 -6.77
N ILE A 29 -9.76 -0.54 -6.81
CA ILE A 29 -9.20 0.53 -5.97
C ILE A 29 -10.19 0.85 -4.87
N PHE A 30 -9.72 0.79 -3.63
CA PHE A 30 -10.47 1.20 -2.45
C PHE A 30 -9.75 2.33 -1.70
N PRO A 31 -10.48 3.22 -1.01
CA PRO A 31 -9.86 4.04 0.01
C PRO A 31 -9.34 3.15 1.13
N ASP A 32 -8.16 3.44 1.69
CA ASP A 32 -7.75 2.75 2.91
C ASP A 32 -8.70 3.13 4.05
N ARG A 33 -9.11 2.15 4.85
CA ARG A 33 -10.04 2.33 5.97
C ARG A 33 -9.49 3.31 7.02
N LEU A 34 -8.18 3.33 7.17
CA LEU A 34 -7.45 4.14 8.14
C LEU A 34 -6.33 4.90 7.41
N PRO A 35 -6.63 6.03 6.74
CA PRO A 35 -5.63 6.75 5.96
C PRO A 35 -4.41 7.12 6.80
N MET A 36 -3.21 6.90 6.25
CA MET A 36 -1.93 7.29 6.87
C MET A 36 -1.46 8.68 6.46
N ALA A 37 -2.12 9.28 5.48
CA ALA A 37 -1.77 10.55 4.88
C ALA A 37 -3.04 11.23 4.34
N ASP A 38 -2.91 12.45 3.79
CA ASP A 38 -4.03 13.19 3.21
C ASP A 38 -4.75 12.44 2.08
N PHE A 39 -4.00 11.59 1.37
CA PHE A 39 -4.54 10.66 0.38
C PHE A 39 -3.93 9.29 0.59
N HIS A 40 -4.78 8.28 0.73
CA HIS A 40 -4.35 6.90 0.92
C HIS A 40 -5.37 5.94 0.33
N ILE A 41 -4.95 5.17 -0.66
CA ILE A 41 -5.77 4.14 -1.32
C ILE A 41 -5.03 2.81 -1.38
N LEU A 42 -5.81 1.76 -1.61
CA LEU A 42 -5.35 0.41 -1.89
C LEU A 42 -5.70 0.04 -3.33
N ILE A 43 -4.76 -0.55 -4.05
CA ILE A 43 -5.01 -1.30 -5.28
C ILE A 43 -4.95 -2.77 -4.90
N VAL A 44 -6.06 -3.47 -5.01
CA VAL A 44 -6.24 -4.86 -4.56
C VAL A 44 -6.51 -5.74 -5.76
N SER A 45 -5.88 -6.91 -5.86
CA SER A 45 -6.22 -7.89 -6.89
C SER A 45 -7.58 -8.55 -6.59
N LYS A 46 -8.43 -8.72 -7.61
CA LYS A 46 -9.73 -9.40 -7.45
C LYS A 46 -9.56 -10.90 -7.17
N LYS A 47 -8.55 -11.51 -7.79
CA LYS A 47 -8.16 -12.89 -7.53
C LYS A 47 -7.11 -12.93 -6.42
N HIS A 48 -7.14 -14.00 -5.62
CA HIS A 48 -6.19 -14.18 -4.53
C HIS A 48 -4.78 -14.45 -5.07
N TYR A 49 -3.92 -13.46 -4.95
CA TYR A 49 -2.49 -13.54 -5.10
C TYR A 49 -1.86 -13.10 -3.79
N ILE A 50 -0.63 -13.52 -3.48
CA ILE A 50 -0.02 -13.21 -2.18
C ILE A 50 0.78 -11.92 -2.27
N ASN A 51 1.51 -11.71 -3.36
CA ASN A 51 2.48 -10.62 -3.47
C ASN A 51 2.69 -10.16 -4.92
N ILE A 52 3.54 -9.13 -5.10
CA ILE A 52 3.84 -8.55 -6.42
C ILE A 52 4.41 -9.58 -7.39
N TRP A 53 5.24 -10.54 -6.93
CA TRP A 53 5.79 -11.56 -7.83
C TRP A 53 4.72 -12.48 -8.40
N ASP A 54 3.66 -12.77 -7.66
CA ASP A 54 2.51 -13.50 -8.21
C ASP A 54 1.87 -12.73 -9.36
N ILE A 55 1.71 -11.41 -9.21
CA ILE A 55 1.18 -10.52 -10.25
C ILE A 55 2.07 -10.55 -11.50
N LEU A 56 3.40 -10.45 -11.31
CA LEU A 56 4.38 -10.52 -12.40
C LEU A 56 4.36 -11.89 -13.11
N ASN A 57 4.26 -12.97 -12.33
CA ASN A 57 4.28 -14.34 -12.88
C ASN A 57 3.04 -14.66 -13.70
N VAL A 58 1.88 -14.07 -13.38
CA VAL A 58 0.64 -14.27 -14.15
C VAL A 58 0.46 -13.24 -15.29
N GLY A 59 1.41 -12.31 -15.48
CA GLY A 59 1.40 -11.36 -16.60
C GLY A 59 0.44 -10.19 -16.42
N LEU A 60 0.14 -9.78 -15.18
CA LEU A 60 -0.75 -8.65 -14.87
C LEU A 60 -0.02 -7.32 -14.63
N GLU A 61 1.30 -7.31 -14.80
CA GLU A 61 2.15 -6.14 -14.58
C GLU A 61 1.75 -4.92 -15.43
N LEU A 62 1.35 -5.12 -16.67
CA LEU A 62 0.96 -4.01 -17.55
C LEU A 62 -0.36 -3.36 -17.13
N GLU A 63 -1.32 -4.16 -16.64
CA GLU A 63 -2.59 -3.65 -16.13
C GLU A 63 -2.35 -2.88 -14.83
N LEU A 64 -1.56 -3.45 -13.92
CA LEU A 64 -1.18 -2.80 -12.66
C LEU A 64 -0.46 -1.47 -12.92
N GLU A 65 0.52 -1.44 -13.83
CA GLU A 65 1.25 -0.20 -14.15
C GLU A 65 0.33 0.88 -14.73
N LYS A 66 -0.61 0.53 -15.61
CA LYS A 66 -1.61 1.47 -16.13
C LYS A 66 -2.46 2.09 -15.03
N ILE A 67 -2.87 1.29 -14.04
CA ILE A 67 -3.63 1.78 -12.89
C ILE A 67 -2.77 2.72 -12.04
N ILE A 68 -1.53 2.33 -11.75
CA ILE A 68 -0.58 3.15 -10.98
C ILE A 68 -0.37 4.50 -11.67
N GLN A 69 -0.11 4.49 -12.97
CA GLN A 69 0.08 5.72 -13.76
C GLN A 69 -1.18 6.57 -13.81
N HIS A 70 -2.35 5.96 -13.97
CA HIS A 70 -3.62 6.68 -13.94
C HIS A 70 -3.78 7.43 -12.60
N VAL A 71 -3.65 6.72 -11.47
CA VAL A 71 -3.75 7.30 -10.13
C VAL A 71 -2.73 8.42 -9.92
N ASN A 72 -1.46 8.17 -10.28
CA ASN A 72 -0.39 9.15 -10.14
C ASN A 72 -0.67 10.44 -10.93
N ASN A 73 -1.06 10.33 -12.19
CA ASN A 73 -1.39 11.47 -13.03
C ASN A 73 -2.58 12.27 -12.47
N ARG A 74 -3.60 11.58 -11.95
CA ARG A 74 -4.74 12.23 -11.31
C ARG A 74 -4.33 12.98 -10.05
N LEU A 75 -3.52 12.37 -9.19
CA LEU A 75 -3.01 13.02 -7.98
C LEU A 75 -2.17 14.27 -8.32
N ILE A 76 -1.25 14.16 -9.26
CA ILE A 76 -0.44 15.30 -9.71
C ILE A 76 -1.33 16.43 -10.25
N SER A 77 -2.34 16.13 -11.05
CA SER A 77 -3.27 17.14 -11.60
C SER A 77 -4.07 17.84 -10.52
N HIS A 78 -4.26 17.23 -9.34
CA HIS A 78 -4.90 17.83 -8.17
C HIS A 78 -3.91 18.47 -7.19
N GLY A 79 -2.63 18.61 -7.58
CA GLY A 79 -1.62 19.31 -6.80
C GLY A 79 -0.89 18.48 -5.75
N TYR A 80 -1.16 17.18 -5.66
CA TYR A 80 -0.46 16.28 -4.74
C TYR A 80 0.99 16.06 -5.18
N LYS A 81 1.87 15.89 -4.19
CA LYS A 81 3.31 15.66 -4.37
C LYS A 81 3.77 14.52 -3.48
N ASN A 82 5.05 14.11 -3.64
CA ASN A 82 5.66 13.09 -2.79
C ASN A 82 4.79 11.84 -2.69
N ILE A 83 4.38 11.34 -3.86
CA ILE A 83 3.48 10.20 -3.99
C ILE A 83 4.31 8.92 -3.96
N VAL A 84 4.02 8.05 -3.01
CA VAL A 84 4.74 6.80 -2.82
C VAL A 84 3.78 5.63 -2.90
N LEU A 85 4.17 4.61 -3.66
CA LEU A 85 3.54 3.30 -3.66
C LEU A 85 4.36 2.36 -2.80
N PHE A 86 3.72 1.51 -2.01
CA PHE A 86 4.39 0.44 -1.29
C PHE A 86 3.53 -0.81 -1.14
N GLU A 87 4.19 -1.95 -1.00
CA GLU A 87 3.63 -3.24 -0.61
C GLU A 87 4.39 -3.77 0.59
N HIS A 88 3.66 -4.24 1.58
CA HIS A 88 4.19 -5.06 2.64
C HIS A 88 4.07 -6.53 2.21
N GLY A 89 5.05 -7.00 1.46
CA GLY A 89 5.00 -8.27 0.78
C GLY A 89 5.46 -9.44 1.67
N LYS A 90 4.75 -10.57 1.55
CA LYS A 90 5.09 -11.81 2.22
C LYS A 90 5.69 -12.81 1.24
N ALA A 91 6.78 -13.44 1.62
CA ALA A 91 7.32 -14.56 0.85
C ALA A 91 6.48 -15.83 1.07
N HIS A 92 6.27 -16.64 0.01
CA HIS A 92 5.48 -17.87 0.08
C HIS A 92 5.97 -18.90 1.10
N LYS A 93 7.25 -18.86 1.45
CA LYS A 93 7.91 -19.79 2.38
C LYS A 93 8.37 -19.13 3.67
N SER A 94 7.92 -17.91 3.93
CA SER A 94 8.30 -17.22 5.16
C SER A 94 7.65 -17.88 6.37
N GLU A 95 8.46 -18.45 7.23
CA GLU A 95 8.04 -18.97 8.53
C GLU A 95 8.03 -17.86 9.60
N THR A 96 8.37 -16.63 9.22
CA THR A 96 8.40 -15.51 10.16
C THR A 96 7.00 -15.20 10.63
N ASN A 97 6.80 -15.22 11.94
CA ASN A 97 5.60 -14.67 12.61
C ASN A 97 5.57 -13.13 12.59
N GLY A 98 6.34 -12.52 11.67
CA GLY A 98 6.34 -11.09 11.44
C GLY A 98 4.95 -10.64 11.06
N GLY A 99 4.40 -9.76 11.85
CA GLY A 99 3.09 -9.16 11.90
C GLY A 99 2.04 -9.73 10.94
N LYS A 100 0.84 -9.93 11.39
CA LYS A 100 -0.30 -10.43 10.61
C LYS A 100 -0.67 -9.47 9.48
N SER A 101 0.18 -9.37 8.44
CA SER A 101 -0.21 -8.72 7.19
C SER A 101 -1.25 -9.60 6.49
N VAL A 102 -2.13 -8.96 5.75
CA VAL A 102 -3.14 -9.70 4.97
C VAL A 102 -2.41 -10.41 3.83
N GLU A 103 -2.45 -11.74 3.81
CA GLU A 103 -1.87 -12.56 2.74
C GLU A 103 -2.75 -12.50 1.49
N HIS A 104 -2.76 -11.34 0.84
CA HIS A 104 -3.46 -11.09 -0.41
C HIS A 104 -2.83 -9.85 -1.03
N PHE A 105 -2.47 -9.93 -2.31
CA PHE A 105 -1.82 -8.83 -2.99
C PHE A 105 -2.63 -7.54 -2.90
N HIS A 106 -2.01 -6.56 -2.32
CA HIS A 106 -2.48 -5.18 -2.32
C HIS A 106 -1.29 -4.24 -2.22
N VAL A 107 -1.35 -3.16 -2.96
CA VAL A 107 -0.40 -2.05 -2.83
C VAL A 107 -1.10 -0.82 -2.31
N HIS A 108 -0.39 -0.08 -1.49
CA HIS A 108 -0.81 1.22 -0.98
C HIS A 108 -0.28 2.32 -1.88
N ILE A 109 -1.09 3.36 -2.14
CA ILE A 109 -0.61 4.64 -2.68
C ILE A 109 -0.94 5.71 -1.65
N VAL A 110 0.10 6.42 -1.22
CA VAL A 110 0.00 7.54 -0.27
C VAL A 110 0.61 8.79 -0.89
N ALA A 111 0.04 9.95 -0.60
CA ALA A 111 0.56 11.23 -1.06
C ALA A 111 0.91 12.15 0.11
N GLU A 112 1.76 13.14 -0.15
CA GLU A 112 2.28 14.10 0.84
C GLU A 112 3.16 13.46 1.93
N VAL A 113 4.03 12.50 1.51
CA VAL A 113 4.95 11.76 2.41
C VAL A 113 6.43 11.98 2.05
N PRO A 114 6.94 13.23 2.13
CA PRO A 114 8.23 13.61 1.55
C PRO A 114 9.44 12.88 2.13
N LEU A 115 9.37 12.41 3.36
CA LEU A 115 10.50 11.81 4.07
C LEU A 115 10.51 10.29 4.06
N LEU A 116 9.45 9.62 3.55
CA LEU A 116 9.30 8.17 3.66
C LEU A 116 10.48 7.41 3.04
N MET A 117 10.82 7.73 1.79
CA MET A 117 11.95 7.07 1.09
C MET A 117 13.29 7.31 1.78
N GLN A 118 13.53 8.53 2.26
CA GLN A 118 14.76 8.86 2.97
C GLN A 118 14.87 8.09 4.29
N THR A 119 13.77 7.99 5.02
CA THR A 119 13.73 7.27 6.30
C THR A 119 13.96 5.79 6.10
N LEU A 120 13.32 5.17 5.11
CA LEU A 120 13.53 3.77 4.77
C LEU A 120 14.98 3.47 4.43
N LYS A 121 15.61 4.28 3.57
CA LYS A 121 17.03 4.12 3.21
C LYS A 121 17.99 4.28 4.39
N LYS A 122 17.62 5.05 5.41
CA LYS A 122 18.42 5.19 6.65
C LYS A 122 18.24 4.01 7.61
N SER A 123 17.05 3.43 7.62
CA SER A 123 16.68 2.37 8.58
C SER A 123 17.07 0.97 8.10
N HIS A 124 17.34 0.79 6.81
CA HIS A 124 17.61 -0.51 6.20
C HIS A 124 18.90 -0.50 5.40
N SER A 125 19.76 -1.49 5.63
CA SER A 125 21.06 -1.63 4.98
C SER A 125 21.01 -2.34 3.63
N GLU A 126 20.03 -3.20 3.41
CA GLU A 126 19.90 -3.98 2.18
C GLU A 126 18.77 -3.46 1.31
N ILE A 127 19.14 -2.94 0.15
CA ILE A 127 18.21 -2.43 -0.84
C ILE A 127 18.52 -3.11 -2.16
N ILE A 128 17.53 -3.83 -2.70
CA ILE A 128 17.57 -4.29 -4.07
C ILE A 128 16.81 -3.26 -4.92
N VAL A 129 17.45 -2.77 -5.97
CA VAL A 129 16.87 -1.74 -6.83
C VAL A 129 16.59 -2.33 -8.21
N TYR A 130 15.39 -2.07 -8.72
CA TYR A 130 14.97 -2.42 -10.06
C TYR A 130 14.48 -1.19 -10.80
N ASN A 131 14.68 -1.15 -12.12
CA ASN A 131 14.21 -0.07 -12.98
C ASN A 131 12.93 -0.42 -13.75
N SER A 132 12.52 -1.68 -13.69
CA SER A 132 11.30 -2.16 -14.36
C SER A 132 10.74 -3.41 -13.70
N PHE A 133 9.47 -3.70 -13.95
CA PHE A 133 8.85 -4.98 -13.57
C PHE A 133 9.51 -6.17 -14.29
N ASP A 134 10.04 -5.99 -15.49
CA ASP A 134 10.78 -7.03 -16.20
C ASP A 134 12.06 -7.43 -15.45
N GLU A 135 12.78 -6.47 -14.88
CA GLU A 135 13.95 -6.76 -14.03
C GLU A 135 13.53 -7.51 -12.77
N MET A 136 12.47 -7.06 -12.09
CA MET A 136 11.93 -7.75 -10.92
C MET A 136 11.51 -9.19 -11.24
N LYS A 137 10.83 -9.39 -12.36
CA LYS A 137 10.37 -10.72 -12.82
C LYS A 137 11.53 -11.68 -13.05
N LYS A 138 12.61 -11.21 -13.65
CA LYS A 138 13.83 -12.01 -13.87
C LYS A 138 14.53 -12.41 -12.59
N ALA A 139 14.41 -11.63 -11.53
CA ALA A 139 15.00 -11.89 -10.23
C ALA A 139 14.29 -13.03 -9.46
N GLN A 140 13.19 -13.58 -9.96
CA GLN A 140 12.44 -14.73 -9.41
C GLN A 140 11.93 -14.55 -7.97
N GLY A 141 11.84 -13.33 -7.48
CA GLY A 141 11.28 -13.01 -6.17
C GLY A 141 12.30 -13.02 -5.03
N VAL A 142 11.80 -12.85 -3.82
CA VAL A 142 12.57 -12.90 -2.57
C VAL A 142 12.08 -14.05 -1.70
N LEU A 143 12.99 -14.63 -0.91
CA LEU A 143 12.69 -15.78 -0.05
C LEU A 143 12.20 -15.39 1.35
N ILE A 144 12.28 -14.12 1.69
CA ILE A 144 11.91 -13.55 2.98
C ILE A 144 10.91 -12.43 2.81
N ASP A 145 10.23 -12.05 3.88
CA ASP A 145 9.31 -10.91 3.88
C ASP A 145 10.05 -9.62 3.50
N TYR A 146 9.39 -8.78 2.74
CA TYR A 146 10.00 -7.59 2.14
C TYR A 146 9.04 -6.40 2.16
N LEU A 147 9.62 -5.23 1.96
CA LEU A 147 8.91 -4.01 1.67
C LEU A 147 9.28 -3.55 0.25
N TYR A 148 8.33 -3.62 -0.67
CA TYR A 148 8.45 -3.01 -1.99
C TYR A 148 8.01 -1.55 -1.90
N VAL A 149 8.82 -0.64 -2.39
CA VAL A 149 8.54 0.80 -2.36
C VAL A 149 8.94 1.45 -3.67
N ARG A 150 8.09 2.32 -4.19
CA ARG A 150 8.34 3.12 -5.37
C ARG A 150 7.94 4.57 -5.13
N ASP A 151 8.86 5.50 -5.32
CA ASP A 151 8.55 6.92 -5.48
C ASP A 151 7.97 7.10 -6.88
N LEU A 152 6.72 7.54 -6.99
CA LEU A 152 6.03 7.65 -8.28
C LEU A 152 6.50 8.85 -9.11
N SER A 153 7.41 9.68 -8.58
CA SER A 153 8.13 10.69 -9.36
C SER A 153 9.32 10.10 -10.14
N SER A 154 9.68 8.84 -9.88
CA SER A 154 10.81 8.15 -10.51
C SER A 154 10.40 6.77 -11.03
N SER A 155 11.24 6.18 -11.88
CA SER A 155 11.08 4.78 -12.34
C SER A 155 11.67 3.76 -11.36
N VAL A 156 12.37 4.22 -10.32
CA VAL A 156 13.11 3.34 -9.40
C VAL A 156 12.17 2.62 -8.45
N MET A 157 12.31 1.31 -8.42
CA MET A 157 11.60 0.38 -7.53
C MET A 157 12.59 -0.16 -6.52
N SER A 158 12.33 0.02 -5.24
CA SER A 158 13.20 -0.41 -4.15
C SER A 158 12.55 -1.56 -3.38
N VAL A 159 13.31 -2.63 -3.15
CA VAL A 159 12.88 -3.74 -2.30
C VAL A 159 13.80 -3.82 -1.10
N PHE A 160 13.24 -3.60 0.07
CA PHE A 160 13.94 -3.72 1.35
C PHE A 160 13.64 -5.10 1.93
N THR A 161 14.67 -5.88 2.19
CA THR A 161 14.55 -7.19 2.82
C THR A 161 14.78 -7.07 4.32
N MET A 162 14.04 -7.84 5.10
CA MET A 162 14.12 -7.82 6.57
C MET A 162 14.19 -9.22 7.11
N GLU A 163 15.36 -9.64 7.58
CA GLU A 163 15.62 -11.00 8.10
C GLU A 163 14.68 -11.38 9.26
N ASN A 164 14.31 -10.41 10.11
CA ASN A 164 13.44 -10.64 11.27
C ASN A 164 11.94 -10.42 10.97
N GLY A 165 11.58 -10.31 9.69
CA GLY A 165 10.23 -9.95 9.27
C GLY A 165 9.90 -8.47 9.50
N ILE A 166 8.82 -8.02 8.89
CA ILE A 166 8.35 -6.64 9.00
C ILE A 166 7.22 -6.56 10.03
N ALA A 167 7.36 -5.69 11.01
CA ALA A 167 6.30 -5.48 12.00
C ALA A 167 5.00 -5.04 11.31
N SER A 168 3.86 -5.54 11.79
CA SER A 168 2.55 -5.03 11.35
C SER A 168 2.50 -3.52 11.51
N GLN A 169 1.95 -2.82 10.51
CA GLN A 169 1.82 -1.36 10.51
C GLN A 169 3.14 -0.58 10.49
N TYR A 170 4.26 -1.21 10.10
CA TYR A 170 5.59 -0.59 10.11
C TYR A 170 5.62 0.76 9.37
N ILE A 171 5.11 0.82 8.14
CA ILE A 171 5.06 2.07 7.37
C ILE A 171 4.19 3.12 8.05
N ARG A 172 3.08 2.71 8.66
CA ARG A 172 2.21 3.60 9.42
C ARG A 172 2.96 4.24 10.58
N LEU A 173 3.73 3.46 11.35
CA LEU A 173 4.54 3.98 12.45
C LEU A 173 5.62 4.95 11.95
N LEU A 174 6.28 4.64 10.82
CA LEU A 174 7.26 5.55 10.22
C LEU A 174 6.61 6.87 9.80
N LEU A 175 5.46 6.83 9.14
CA LEU A 175 4.76 8.04 8.70
C LEU A 175 4.28 8.87 9.88
N TYR A 176 3.75 8.24 10.93
CA TYR A 176 3.31 8.97 12.13
C TYR A 176 4.45 9.64 12.88
N SER A 177 5.64 9.03 12.90
CA SER A 177 6.82 9.67 13.51
C SER A 177 7.24 10.96 12.78
N GLN A 178 6.80 11.14 11.52
CA GLN A 178 7.10 12.27 10.67
C GLN A 178 5.91 13.24 10.50
N MET A 179 4.75 12.84 10.98
CA MET A 179 3.50 13.58 10.79
C MET A 179 3.50 14.86 11.62
N SER A 180 3.09 15.97 11.02
CA SER A 180 2.85 17.18 11.79
C SER A 180 1.69 17.02 12.76
N LYS A 181 1.73 17.75 13.89
CA LYS A 181 0.61 17.77 14.84
C LYS A 181 -0.72 18.14 14.18
N THR A 182 -0.70 19.10 13.26
CA THR A 182 -1.88 19.54 12.50
C THR A 182 -2.49 18.43 11.67
N LEU A 183 -1.67 17.61 11.00
CA LEU A 183 -2.16 16.49 10.22
C LEU A 183 -2.69 15.37 11.12
N ALA A 184 -2.04 15.10 12.24
CA ALA A 184 -2.51 14.13 13.22
C ALA A 184 -3.89 14.52 13.78
N GLU A 185 -4.10 15.81 14.09
CA GLU A 185 -5.39 16.34 14.53
C GLU A 185 -6.46 16.21 13.43
N LYS A 186 -6.13 16.55 12.18
CA LYS A 186 -7.03 16.42 11.03
C LYS A 186 -7.47 14.97 10.80
N LEU A 187 -6.56 14.01 11.00
CA LEU A 187 -6.83 12.58 10.90
C LEU A 187 -7.39 11.98 12.21
N GLN A 188 -7.65 12.81 13.22
CA GLN A 188 -8.16 12.39 14.54
C GLN A 188 -7.27 11.33 15.23
N ILE A 189 -5.97 11.41 15.01
CA ILE A 189 -5.00 10.53 15.64
C ILE A 189 -4.68 11.07 17.02
N THR A 190 -5.02 10.31 18.06
CA THR A 190 -4.77 10.68 19.46
C THR A 190 -3.68 9.80 20.07
N GLY A 191 -2.69 10.44 20.74
CA GLY A 191 -1.65 9.77 21.52
C GLY A 191 -0.26 9.75 20.88
N GLU A 192 0.77 9.70 21.69
CA GLU A 192 2.19 9.80 21.26
C GLU A 192 2.66 8.64 20.37
N TYR A 193 2.10 7.45 20.52
CA TYR A 193 2.35 6.24 19.72
C TYR A 193 1.15 5.28 19.78
N GLY A 194 0.04 5.71 20.32
CA GLY A 194 -1.10 4.89 20.66
C GLY A 194 -2.21 4.89 19.64
N PHE A 195 -1.87 4.88 18.35
CA PHE A 195 -2.90 4.65 17.35
C PHE A 195 -3.39 3.21 17.46
N ASP A 196 -4.40 3.00 18.26
CA ASP A 196 -5.14 1.75 18.24
C ASP A 196 -6.04 1.72 17.01
N TRP A 197 -5.48 1.22 15.92
CA TRP A 197 -6.19 1.04 14.67
C TRP A 197 -7.48 0.19 14.83
N LYS A 198 -7.59 -0.58 15.92
CA LYS A 198 -8.77 -1.39 16.23
C LYS A 198 -9.94 -0.55 16.74
N THR A 199 -9.68 0.58 17.34
CA THR A 199 -10.72 1.46 17.92
C THR A 199 -11.17 2.56 16.96
N HIS A 200 -10.43 2.79 15.84
CA HIS A 200 -10.70 3.87 14.89
C HIS A 200 -11.50 3.40 13.66
N ASP A 201 -12.52 2.61 13.87
CA ASP A 201 -13.41 2.06 12.83
C ASP A 201 -14.13 3.09 11.94
N LYS A 202 -13.94 4.39 12.18
CA LYS A 202 -14.77 5.45 11.57
C LYS A 202 -14.01 6.56 10.86
N VAL A 203 -12.74 6.41 10.56
CA VAL A 203 -11.95 7.50 9.97
C VAL A 203 -12.34 7.76 8.50
N ILE A 204 -12.74 6.73 7.76
CA ILE A 204 -13.27 6.92 6.40
C ILE A 204 -14.75 7.25 6.47
N THR A 205 -15.05 8.53 6.30
CA THR A 205 -16.42 9.01 6.14
C THR A 205 -16.86 8.93 4.67
N PRO A 206 -18.17 8.87 4.38
CA PRO A 206 -18.69 8.99 3.01
C PRO A 206 -18.10 10.18 2.24
N ASN A 207 -17.90 11.32 2.90
CA ASN A 207 -17.32 12.52 2.29
C ASN A 207 -15.88 12.32 1.82
N ILE A 208 -15.06 11.56 2.56
CA ILE A 208 -13.69 11.24 2.15
C ILE A 208 -13.72 10.30 0.93
N VAL A 209 -14.60 9.31 0.92
CA VAL A 209 -14.77 8.41 -0.22
C VAL A 209 -15.17 9.19 -1.47
N ASP A 210 -16.16 10.07 -1.35
CA ASP A 210 -16.62 10.92 -2.45
C ASP A 210 -15.54 11.88 -2.93
N PHE A 211 -14.74 12.41 -2.02
CA PHE A 211 -13.59 13.26 -2.35
C PHE A 211 -12.52 12.47 -3.12
N TYR A 212 -12.12 11.28 -2.65
CA TYR A 212 -11.17 10.43 -3.36
C TYR A 212 -11.70 9.98 -4.73
N LYS A 213 -13.00 9.70 -4.81
CA LYS A 213 -13.65 9.32 -6.06
C LYS A 213 -13.54 10.43 -7.12
N LYS A 214 -13.76 11.69 -6.74
CA LYS A 214 -13.58 12.85 -7.64
C LYS A 214 -12.13 13.01 -8.12
N ILE A 215 -11.15 12.60 -7.32
CA ILE A 215 -9.74 12.63 -7.72
C ILE A 215 -9.45 11.51 -8.72
N ILE A 216 -9.92 10.30 -8.48
CA ILE A 216 -9.55 9.10 -9.24
C ILE A 216 -10.32 9.00 -10.58
N ILE A 217 -11.57 9.40 -10.63
CA ILE A 217 -12.42 9.39 -11.83
C ILE A 217 -12.27 10.70 -12.62
#